data_413fe0ee137cd4980cc248750b5f75cc
#
_entry.id   413fe0ee137cd4980cc248750b5f75cc
#
_cell.length_a   1.000
_cell.length_b   1.000
_cell.length_c   1.000
_cell.angle_alpha   90.00
_cell.angle_beta   90.00
_cell.angle_gamma   90.00
#
_symmetry.space_group_name_H-M   'P 1'
#
loop_
_entity.id
_entity.type
_entity.pdbx_description
1 polymer ?
#
loop_
_entity_poly.entity_id
_entity_poly.type
_entity_poly.pdbx_seq_one_letter_code
_entity_poly.pdbx_strand_id
1 'polypeptide(L)'
;GSEMCIRDSRETITKEADVDTKYARQSGGRGQYGHVKIRIEPNPQKGYEFVNAIVGGAIPKEYIGPAEQGIKGAMLSGVLAGFNVVDVKVTLYDGSYHEVDSSEMAFKIAGSMAFKEAMRKAAPVLMEPIMKVTVIVPDDYLGDVIGDINARRGLMQGMETRNGATQVNAFVPLSNMFGYATDLRSKTQGRGQYVMEPSHYTEVPKSIADTIISSRAKTGDE
;
A
#
# COMPACT_ATOMS: atom_id res chain seq x y z
N GLY A 1 -1.46 -12.80 -15.75
CA GLY A 1 -0.11 -12.64 -15.15
C GLY A 1 0.11 -11.25 -14.58
N SER A 2 -0.16 -10.18 -15.33
CA SER A 2 0.03 -8.81 -14.83
C SER A 2 -0.97 -8.41 -13.75
N GLU A 3 -2.17 -8.96 -13.77
CA GLU A 3 -3.20 -8.66 -12.76
C GLU A 3 -2.86 -9.18 -11.37
N MET A 4 -2.20 -10.33 -11.26
CA MET A 4 -1.79 -10.88 -9.95
C MET A 4 -0.72 -10.02 -9.29
N CYS A 5 0.23 -9.51 -10.06
CA CYS A 5 1.29 -8.63 -9.54
C CYS A 5 0.77 -7.25 -9.11
N ILE A 6 -0.27 -6.74 -9.80
CA ILE A 6 -0.90 -5.47 -9.46
C ILE A 6 -1.71 -5.59 -8.16
N ARG A 7 -2.36 -6.74 -7.91
CA ARG A 7 -3.14 -6.97 -6.68
C ARG A 7 -2.29 -6.99 -5.41
N ASP A 8 -1.01 -7.27 -5.52
CA ASP A 8 -0.10 -7.30 -4.38
C ASP A 8 0.51 -5.94 -4.06
N SER A 9 0.21 -4.91 -4.86
CA SER A 9 0.61 -3.53 -4.57
C SER A 9 -0.16 -2.97 -3.38
N ARG A 10 0.42 -1.97 -2.72
CA ARG A 10 -0.16 -1.28 -1.57
C ARG A 10 -0.01 0.23 -1.74
N GLU A 11 -0.72 0.97 -0.92
CA GLU A 11 -0.54 2.41 -0.79
C GLU A 11 -0.09 2.72 0.62
N THR A 12 0.67 3.79 0.79
CA THR A 12 1.06 4.29 2.11
C THR A 12 1.26 5.80 2.04
N ILE A 13 1.58 6.40 3.18
CA ILE A 13 1.84 7.84 3.27
C ILE A 13 3.30 8.09 3.63
N THR A 14 3.79 9.26 3.26
CA THR A 14 5.18 9.67 3.53
C THR A 14 5.29 10.85 4.46
N LYS A 15 4.18 11.51 4.75
CA LYS A 15 4.12 12.68 5.65
C LYS A 15 3.01 12.53 6.67
N GLU A 16 3.13 13.27 7.77
CA GLU A 16 2.05 13.48 8.71
C GLU A 16 1.02 14.45 8.09
N ALA A 17 -0.26 14.21 8.35
CA ALA A 17 -1.34 15.12 7.96
C ALA A 17 -2.38 15.18 9.06
N ASP A 18 -2.98 16.35 9.20
CA ASP A 18 -4.02 16.64 10.18
C ASP A 18 -5.23 17.21 9.44
N VAL A 19 -6.42 16.69 9.72
CA VAL A 19 -7.64 17.12 9.08
C VAL A 19 -8.77 17.28 10.09
N ASP A 20 -9.65 18.22 9.77
CA ASP A 20 -10.89 18.51 10.48
C ASP A 20 -12.04 18.30 9.49
N THR A 21 -12.78 17.20 9.65
CA THR A 21 -13.79 16.79 8.68
C THR A 21 -15.16 16.65 9.34
N LYS A 22 -16.13 17.37 8.78
CA LYS A 22 -17.51 17.35 9.20
C LYS A 22 -18.38 16.78 8.10
N TYR A 23 -19.14 15.76 8.42
CA TYR A 23 -20.22 15.26 7.60
C TYR A 23 -21.56 15.72 8.19
N ALA A 24 -22.21 16.64 7.50
CA ALA A 24 -23.48 17.17 7.93
C ALA A 24 -24.43 17.21 6.74
N ARG A 25 -25.60 16.57 6.88
CA ARG A 25 -26.68 16.57 5.88
C ARG A 25 -28.01 16.74 6.55
N GLN A 26 -28.87 17.54 5.94
CA GLN A 26 -30.24 17.69 6.34
C GLN A 26 -31.11 17.69 5.08
N SER A 27 -31.90 16.65 4.92
CA SER A 27 -32.82 16.51 3.79
C SER A 27 -34.14 15.90 4.28
N GLY A 28 -35.18 16.75 4.45
CA GLY A 28 -36.55 16.33 4.69
C GLY A 28 -36.75 15.35 5.85
N GLY A 29 -36.41 15.75 7.08
CA GLY A 29 -36.58 14.94 8.27
C GLY A 29 -35.36 14.98 9.18
N ARG A 30 -35.00 13.86 9.80
CA ARG A 30 -33.83 13.76 10.67
C ARG A 30 -32.54 13.97 9.85
N GLY A 31 -31.70 14.91 10.24
CA GLY A 31 -30.43 15.18 9.64
C GLY A 31 -29.35 14.13 9.99
N GLN A 32 -28.16 14.32 9.45
CA GLN A 32 -26.98 13.53 9.78
C GLN A 32 -25.84 14.48 10.19
N TYR A 33 -25.11 14.09 11.22
CA TYR A 33 -23.99 14.87 11.72
C TYR A 33 -22.91 13.98 12.31
N GLY A 34 -21.71 14.06 11.77
CA GLY A 34 -20.50 13.45 12.31
C GLY A 34 -19.32 14.39 12.09
N HIS A 35 -18.53 14.64 13.12
CA HIS A 35 -17.40 15.55 13.06
C HIS A 35 -16.21 14.94 13.76
N VAL A 36 -15.11 14.78 13.02
CA VAL A 36 -13.88 14.18 13.53
C VAL A 36 -12.68 15.04 13.16
N LYS A 37 -11.72 15.12 14.07
CA LYS A 37 -10.39 15.64 13.81
C LYS A 37 -9.41 14.51 14.00
N ILE A 38 -8.69 14.16 12.94
CA ILE A 38 -7.72 13.09 12.96
C ILE A 38 -6.35 13.57 12.51
N ARG A 39 -5.32 12.91 13.04
CA ARG A 39 -3.95 13.01 12.56
C ARG A 39 -3.53 11.64 12.07
N ILE A 40 -2.91 11.60 10.88
CA ILE A 40 -2.30 10.40 10.36
C ILE A 40 -0.81 10.57 10.25
N GLU A 41 -0.07 9.50 10.53
CA GLU A 41 1.40 9.48 10.53
C GLU A 41 1.89 8.21 9.84
N PRO A 42 3.03 8.30 9.12
CA PRO A 42 3.71 7.08 8.68
C PRO A 42 4.06 6.18 9.87
N ASN A 43 3.84 4.88 9.73
CA ASN A 43 4.16 3.89 10.76
C ASN A 43 4.92 2.72 10.15
N PRO A 44 6.15 2.96 9.62
CA PRO A 44 6.87 2.00 8.80
C PRO A 44 7.06 0.67 9.52
N GLN A 45 6.71 -0.43 8.83
CA GLN A 45 6.88 -1.81 9.30
C GLN A 45 6.09 -2.19 10.55
N LYS A 46 5.28 -1.29 11.09
CA LYS A 46 4.45 -1.54 12.30
C LYS A 46 2.98 -1.76 11.98
N GLY A 47 2.60 -1.61 10.72
CA GLY A 47 1.23 -1.80 10.27
C GLY A 47 0.28 -0.69 10.71
N TYR A 48 -1.01 -1.03 10.78
CA TYR A 48 -2.05 -0.11 11.21
C TYR A 48 -2.09 0.02 12.73
N GLU A 49 -2.19 1.25 13.20
CA GLU A 49 -2.36 1.56 14.61
C GLU A 49 -3.43 2.68 14.75
N PHE A 50 -4.37 2.47 15.65
CA PHE A 50 -5.40 3.47 15.96
C PHE A 50 -5.27 3.92 17.41
N VAL A 51 -5.25 5.24 17.61
CA VAL A 51 -5.18 5.84 18.93
C VAL A 51 -6.43 6.69 19.16
N ASN A 52 -7.18 6.33 20.21
CA ASN A 52 -8.28 7.17 20.70
C ASN A 52 -7.72 8.17 21.72
N ALA A 53 -7.61 9.42 21.30
CA ALA A 53 -7.15 10.53 22.14
C ALA A 53 -8.27 11.53 22.44
N ILE A 54 -9.52 11.11 22.37
CA ILE A 54 -10.69 11.96 22.69
C ILE A 54 -10.68 12.29 24.17
N VAL A 55 -10.88 13.57 24.47
CA VAL A 55 -10.89 14.12 25.83
C VAL A 55 -12.27 14.78 26.08
N GLY A 56 -12.78 14.63 27.31
CA GLY A 56 -13.98 15.32 27.76
C GLY A 56 -15.27 14.93 27.05
N GLY A 57 -15.32 13.77 26.41
CA GLY A 57 -16.52 13.32 25.71
C GLY A 57 -16.85 14.12 24.46
N ALA A 58 -15.86 14.76 23.83
CA ALA A 58 -16.04 15.52 22.59
C ALA A 58 -16.73 14.70 21.49
N ILE A 59 -16.41 13.40 21.43
CA ILE A 59 -17.16 12.41 20.67
C ILE A 59 -17.64 11.35 21.67
N PRO A 60 -18.95 11.04 21.71
CA PRO A 60 -19.47 9.95 22.54
C PRO A 60 -18.79 8.62 22.23
N LYS A 61 -18.60 7.80 23.26
CA LYS A 61 -17.88 6.52 23.13
C LYS A 61 -18.49 5.60 22.08
N GLU A 62 -19.82 5.60 21.94
CA GLU A 62 -20.55 4.78 20.97
C GLU A 62 -20.23 5.14 19.51
N TYR A 63 -19.64 6.31 19.24
CA TYR A 63 -19.32 6.78 17.88
C TYR A 63 -17.83 6.63 17.53
N ILE A 64 -16.98 6.32 18.49
CA ILE A 64 -15.54 6.14 18.24
C ILE A 64 -15.29 4.89 17.41
N GLY A 65 -15.90 3.75 17.77
CA GLY A 65 -15.83 2.52 16.99
C GLY A 65 -16.32 2.70 15.54
N PRO A 66 -17.51 3.25 15.31
CA PRO A 66 -18.00 3.58 13.97
C PRO A 66 -17.05 4.48 13.16
N ALA A 67 -16.49 5.52 13.78
CA ALA A 67 -15.50 6.37 13.11
C ALA A 67 -14.27 5.57 12.67
N GLU A 68 -13.74 4.71 13.53
CA GLU A 68 -12.62 3.80 13.18
C GLU A 68 -12.99 2.84 12.06
N GLN A 69 -14.21 2.28 12.06
CA GLN A 69 -14.70 1.43 10.98
C GLN A 69 -14.70 2.14 9.63
N GLY A 70 -15.09 3.41 9.62
CA GLY A 70 -15.05 4.26 8.42
C GLY A 70 -13.63 4.48 7.93
N ILE A 71 -12.70 4.70 8.83
CA ILE A 71 -11.27 4.84 8.52
C ILE A 71 -10.72 3.54 7.90
N LYS A 72 -10.99 2.40 8.54
CA LYS A 72 -10.56 1.09 8.02
C LYS A 72 -11.17 0.77 6.66
N GLY A 73 -12.43 1.12 6.45
CA GLY A 73 -13.08 0.96 5.16
C GLY A 73 -12.41 1.76 4.05
N ALA A 74 -12.03 3.00 4.35
CA ALA A 74 -11.29 3.84 3.42
C ALA A 74 -9.89 3.28 3.12
N MET A 75 -9.23 2.66 4.10
CA MET A 75 -7.93 2.02 3.92
C MET A 75 -7.96 0.85 2.93
N LEU A 76 -9.09 0.17 2.78
CA LEU A 76 -9.23 -0.95 1.85
C LEU A 76 -9.14 -0.53 0.38
N SER A 77 -9.47 0.71 0.07
CA SER A 77 -9.52 1.20 -1.31
C SER A 77 -8.51 2.30 -1.63
N GLY A 78 -7.79 2.83 -0.66
CA GLY A 78 -6.80 3.88 -0.86
C GLY A 78 -7.35 5.13 -1.57
N VAL A 79 -6.46 5.96 -2.08
CA VAL A 79 -6.81 7.19 -2.80
C VAL A 79 -6.08 7.34 -4.15
N LEU A 80 -5.06 6.53 -4.41
CA LEU A 80 -4.26 6.63 -5.64
C LEU A 80 -4.76 5.68 -6.73
N ALA A 81 -4.85 4.40 -6.43
CA ALA A 81 -5.12 3.37 -7.43
C ALA A 81 -6.03 2.23 -6.92
N GLY A 82 -6.65 2.41 -5.77
CA GLY A 82 -7.56 1.42 -5.20
C GLY A 82 -6.89 0.27 -4.45
N PHE A 83 -5.66 0.43 -4.02
CA PHE A 83 -4.95 -0.58 -3.24
C PHE A 83 -5.12 -0.38 -1.75
N ASN A 84 -4.95 -1.45 -0.97
CA ASN A 84 -4.97 -1.37 0.48
C ASN A 84 -3.87 -0.45 1.00
N VAL A 85 -4.24 0.38 1.97
CA VAL A 85 -3.30 1.25 2.68
C VAL A 85 -2.65 0.48 3.83
N VAL A 86 -1.34 0.62 3.98
CA VAL A 86 -0.56 -0.03 5.03
C VAL A 86 0.33 0.97 5.76
N ASP A 87 0.78 0.58 6.97
CA ASP A 87 1.79 1.32 7.74
C ASP A 87 1.38 2.77 8.05
N VAL A 88 0.18 2.91 8.60
CA VAL A 88 -0.39 4.20 8.99
C VAL A 88 -0.85 4.15 10.44
N LYS A 89 -0.44 5.17 11.22
CA LYS A 89 -0.98 5.42 12.55
C LYS A 89 -2.00 6.54 12.47
N VAL A 90 -3.21 6.27 12.97
CA VAL A 90 -4.31 7.23 13.01
C VAL A 90 -4.61 7.60 14.45
N THR A 91 -4.60 8.89 14.75
CA THR A 91 -5.00 9.44 16.05
C THR A 91 -6.28 10.24 15.89
N LEU A 92 -7.34 9.79 16.55
CA LEU A 92 -8.59 10.53 16.67
C LEU A 92 -8.54 11.34 17.97
N TYR A 93 -8.43 12.67 17.86
CA TYR A 93 -8.12 13.48 19.02
C TYR A 93 -9.20 14.51 19.37
N ASP A 94 -10.13 14.82 18.46
CA ASP A 94 -11.19 15.77 18.72
C ASP A 94 -12.34 15.57 17.73
N GLY A 95 -13.40 16.30 17.93
CA GLY A 95 -14.58 16.29 17.11
C GLY A 95 -15.75 16.96 17.83
N SER A 96 -16.93 16.77 17.32
CA SER A 96 -18.16 17.21 17.95
C SER A 96 -19.33 16.33 17.53
N TYR A 97 -20.41 16.38 18.24
CA TYR A 97 -21.64 15.66 17.95
C TYR A 97 -22.86 16.54 18.10
N HIS A 98 -23.95 16.09 17.51
CA HIS A 98 -25.25 16.71 17.65
C HIS A 98 -26.22 15.70 18.27
N GLU A 99 -26.93 16.07 19.34
CA GLU A 99 -27.76 15.13 20.10
C GLU A 99 -28.83 14.43 19.28
N VAL A 100 -29.36 15.08 18.24
CA VAL A 100 -30.46 14.56 17.42
C VAL A 100 -29.91 13.91 16.15
N ASP A 101 -28.96 14.54 15.45
CA ASP A 101 -28.55 14.21 14.10
C ASP A 101 -27.33 13.28 14.05
N SER A 102 -26.61 13.08 15.14
CA SER A 102 -25.50 12.16 15.20
C SER A 102 -25.96 10.72 15.25
N SER A 103 -25.21 9.85 14.57
CA SER A 103 -25.46 8.42 14.48
C SER A 103 -24.16 7.66 14.21
N GLU A 104 -24.20 6.36 14.39
CA GLU A 104 -23.07 5.50 14.01
C GLU A 104 -22.72 5.65 12.52
N MET A 105 -23.74 5.70 11.66
CA MET A 105 -23.56 5.86 10.21
C MET A 105 -22.89 7.20 9.87
N ALA A 106 -23.31 8.29 10.50
CA ALA A 106 -22.75 9.62 10.26
C ALA A 106 -21.26 9.67 10.63
N PHE A 107 -20.87 9.06 11.76
CA PHE A 107 -19.48 8.99 12.18
C PHE A 107 -18.65 8.03 11.33
N LYS A 108 -19.22 6.94 10.85
CA LYS A 108 -18.58 6.06 9.89
C LYS A 108 -18.25 6.80 8.59
N ILE A 109 -19.19 7.56 8.07
CA ILE A 109 -18.97 8.37 6.86
C ILE A 109 -17.94 9.47 7.12
N ALA A 110 -18.04 10.17 8.24
CA ALA A 110 -17.08 11.22 8.62
C ALA A 110 -15.66 10.66 8.75
N GLY A 111 -15.50 9.50 9.38
CA GLY A 111 -14.19 8.82 9.49
C GLY A 111 -13.61 8.44 8.13
N SER A 112 -14.43 7.89 7.25
CA SER A 112 -14.02 7.55 5.88
C SER A 112 -13.57 8.79 5.09
N MET A 113 -14.35 9.85 5.12
CA MET A 113 -14.04 11.12 4.46
C MET A 113 -12.74 11.74 5.01
N ALA A 114 -12.60 11.76 6.33
CA ALA A 114 -11.44 12.32 7.02
C ALA A 114 -10.16 11.59 6.63
N PHE A 115 -10.19 10.27 6.62
CA PHE A 115 -9.02 9.47 6.24
C PHE A 115 -8.61 9.72 4.79
N LYS A 116 -9.55 9.74 3.86
CA LYS A 116 -9.26 10.01 2.45
C LYS A 116 -8.65 11.40 2.25
N GLU A 117 -9.19 12.40 2.92
CA GLU A 117 -8.67 13.77 2.87
C GLU A 117 -7.26 13.87 3.46
N ALA A 118 -7.05 13.28 4.64
CA ALA A 118 -5.75 13.24 5.30
C ALA A 118 -4.70 12.53 4.45
N MET A 119 -5.07 11.39 3.86
CA MET A 119 -4.16 10.62 3.00
C MET A 119 -3.70 11.42 1.78
N ARG A 120 -4.61 12.15 1.13
CA ARG A 120 -4.26 13.04 0.00
C ARG A 120 -3.26 14.12 0.40
N LYS A 121 -3.34 14.62 1.64
CA LYS A 121 -2.42 15.63 2.19
C LYS A 121 -1.11 15.06 2.70
N ALA A 122 -1.03 13.75 2.90
CA ALA A 122 0.11 13.06 3.50
C ALA A 122 1.11 12.53 2.47
N ALA A 123 1.10 13.05 1.25
CA ALA A 123 1.96 12.62 0.14
C ALA A 123 1.91 11.10 -0.06
N PRO A 124 0.77 10.55 -0.50
CA PRO A 124 0.62 9.11 -0.67
C PRO A 124 1.47 8.57 -1.82
N VAL A 125 1.95 7.34 -1.66
CA VAL A 125 2.78 6.65 -2.66
C VAL A 125 2.31 5.22 -2.84
N LEU A 126 2.60 4.66 -4.03
CA LEU A 126 2.42 3.23 -4.29
C LEU A 126 3.62 2.45 -3.76
N MET A 127 3.32 1.29 -3.18
CA MET A 127 4.31 0.33 -2.69
C MET A 127 4.18 -0.97 -3.48
N GLU A 128 5.30 -1.57 -3.83
CA GLU A 128 5.33 -2.85 -4.51
C GLU A 128 6.10 -3.90 -3.71
N PRO A 129 5.70 -5.19 -3.81
CA PRO A 129 6.44 -6.25 -3.15
C PRO A 129 7.75 -6.52 -3.88
N ILE A 130 8.82 -6.66 -3.11
CA ILE A 130 10.15 -7.02 -3.57
C ILE A 130 10.45 -8.45 -3.14
N MET A 131 10.91 -9.25 -4.09
CA MET A 131 11.25 -10.63 -3.88
C MET A 131 12.75 -10.79 -3.69
N LYS A 132 13.15 -11.66 -2.77
CA LYS A 132 14.51 -12.14 -2.68
C LYS A 132 14.66 -13.32 -3.63
N VAL A 133 15.47 -13.14 -4.65
CA VAL A 133 15.71 -14.14 -5.71
C VAL A 133 17.12 -14.68 -5.56
N THR A 134 17.23 -16.00 -5.50
CA THR A 134 18.51 -16.70 -5.48
C THR A 134 18.58 -17.58 -6.71
N VAL A 135 19.58 -17.34 -7.57
CA VAL A 135 19.81 -18.09 -8.81
C VAL A 135 21.11 -18.85 -8.70
N ILE A 136 21.09 -20.13 -9.04
CA ILE A 136 22.30 -20.94 -9.15
C ILE A 136 22.47 -21.32 -10.62
N VAL A 137 23.60 -20.96 -11.21
CA VAL A 137 23.83 -21.07 -12.63
C VAL A 137 25.31 -21.43 -12.92
N PRO A 138 25.58 -22.26 -13.92
CA PRO A 138 26.97 -22.48 -14.39
C PRO A 138 27.61 -21.16 -14.82
N ASP A 139 28.91 -20.99 -14.56
CA ASP A 139 29.63 -19.75 -14.81
C ASP A 139 29.54 -19.26 -16.26
N ASP A 140 29.41 -20.17 -17.22
CA ASP A 140 29.29 -19.84 -18.64
C ASP A 140 28.05 -19.00 -18.96
N TYR A 141 27.01 -19.09 -18.15
CA TYR A 141 25.74 -18.37 -18.33
C TYR A 141 25.55 -17.18 -17.37
N LEU A 142 26.55 -16.92 -16.53
CA LEU A 142 26.43 -15.91 -15.49
C LEU A 142 26.14 -14.52 -16.05
N GLY A 143 26.80 -14.12 -17.12
CA GLY A 143 26.60 -12.82 -17.76
C GLY A 143 25.18 -12.61 -18.25
N ASP A 144 24.58 -13.62 -18.86
CA ASP A 144 23.19 -13.56 -19.35
C ASP A 144 22.19 -13.46 -18.20
N VAL A 145 22.44 -14.18 -17.10
CA VAL A 145 21.60 -14.14 -15.90
C VAL A 145 21.66 -12.77 -15.23
N ILE A 146 22.83 -12.20 -15.06
CA ILE A 146 23.00 -10.87 -14.48
C ILE A 146 22.33 -9.80 -15.35
N GLY A 147 22.52 -9.87 -16.66
CA GLY A 147 21.88 -8.94 -17.60
C GLY A 147 20.36 -9.01 -17.55
N ASP A 148 19.78 -10.20 -17.43
CA ASP A 148 18.33 -10.37 -17.30
C ASP A 148 17.79 -9.84 -15.96
N ILE A 149 18.48 -10.11 -14.85
CA ILE A 149 18.12 -9.57 -13.54
C ILE A 149 18.14 -8.04 -13.55
N ASN A 150 19.15 -7.43 -14.14
CA ASN A 150 19.23 -5.98 -14.27
C ASN A 150 18.10 -5.42 -15.15
N ALA A 151 17.74 -6.11 -16.23
CA ALA A 151 16.62 -5.72 -17.09
C ALA A 151 15.27 -5.80 -16.36
N ARG A 152 15.17 -6.61 -15.31
CA ARG A 152 13.98 -6.76 -14.47
C ARG A 152 13.97 -5.81 -13.26
N ARG A 153 14.73 -4.75 -13.29
CA ARG A 153 14.92 -3.80 -12.17
C ARG A 153 15.47 -4.47 -10.91
N GLY A 154 16.24 -5.54 -11.09
CA GLY A 154 16.84 -6.26 -9.98
C GLY A 154 18.00 -5.47 -9.37
N LEU A 155 18.13 -5.57 -8.05
CA LEU A 155 19.24 -5.00 -7.29
C LEU A 155 20.12 -6.13 -6.77
N MET A 156 21.32 -6.24 -7.31
CA MET A 156 22.26 -7.29 -6.93
C MET A 156 22.69 -7.14 -5.47
N GLN A 157 22.64 -8.25 -4.72
CA GLN A 157 23.03 -8.29 -3.31
C GLN A 157 24.36 -8.97 -3.07
N GLY A 158 24.68 -9.97 -3.87
CA GLY A 158 25.93 -10.69 -3.73
C GLY A 158 26.04 -11.88 -4.68
N MET A 159 27.23 -12.41 -4.80
CA MET A 159 27.52 -13.60 -5.60
C MET A 159 28.55 -14.47 -4.89
N GLU A 160 28.37 -15.78 -4.98
CA GLU A 160 29.34 -16.77 -4.50
C GLU A 160 29.58 -17.79 -5.60
N THR A 161 30.88 -18.00 -5.96
CA THR A 161 31.27 -18.97 -6.95
C THR A 161 31.89 -20.21 -6.28
N ARG A 162 31.37 -21.39 -6.61
CA ARG A 162 31.90 -22.68 -6.15
C ARG A 162 31.82 -23.73 -7.25
N ASN A 163 32.91 -24.43 -7.50
CA ASN A 163 32.96 -25.59 -8.42
C ASN A 163 32.36 -25.34 -9.80
N GLY A 164 32.63 -24.17 -10.40
CA GLY A 164 32.17 -23.83 -11.73
C GLY A 164 30.69 -23.35 -11.80
N ALA A 165 30.03 -23.16 -10.68
CA ALA A 165 28.71 -22.61 -10.60
C ALA A 165 28.72 -21.38 -9.70
N THR A 166 27.83 -20.41 -9.98
CA THR A 166 27.70 -19.18 -9.20
C THR A 166 26.28 -19.07 -8.64
N GLN A 167 26.21 -18.74 -7.36
CA GLN A 167 24.96 -18.35 -6.70
C GLN A 167 24.85 -16.84 -6.74
N VAL A 168 23.76 -16.33 -7.32
CA VAL A 168 23.45 -14.90 -7.42
C VAL A 168 22.28 -14.58 -6.50
N ASN A 169 22.44 -13.58 -5.64
CA ASN A 169 21.38 -13.07 -4.78
C ASN A 169 20.99 -11.68 -5.25
N ALA A 170 19.69 -11.44 -5.42
CA ALA A 170 19.16 -10.16 -5.86
C ALA A 170 17.79 -9.87 -5.27
N PHE A 171 17.46 -8.60 -5.15
CA PHE A 171 16.11 -8.15 -4.89
C PHE A 171 15.46 -7.71 -6.20
N VAL A 172 14.31 -8.29 -6.54
CA VAL A 172 13.60 -8.01 -7.79
C VAL A 172 12.13 -7.77 -7.49
N PRO A 173 11.53 -6.70 -8.07
CA PRO A 173 10.09 -6.49 -7.91
C PRO A 173 9.30 -7.68 -8.44
N LEU A 174 8.28 -8.11 -7.68
CA LEU A 174 7.45 -9.25 -8.07
C LEU A 174 6.83 -9.05 -9.46
N SER A 175 6.42 -7.82 -9.78
CA SER A 175 5.84 -7.48 -11.09
C SER A 175 6.79 -7.76 -12.27
N ASN A 176 8.10 -7.79 -12.02
CA ASN A 176 9.12 -8.03 -13.04
C ASN A 176 9.60 -9.49 -13.07
N MET A 177 9.03 -10.36 -12.24
CA MET A 177 9.39 -11.78 -12.21
C MET A 177 8.52 -12.67 -13.11
N PHE A 178 7.55 -12.08 -13.79
CA PHE A 178 6.70 -12.82 -14.73
C PHE A 178 7.54 -13.49 -15.83
N GLY A 179 7.28 -14.77 -16.05
CA GLY A 179 7.99 -15.52 -17.08
C GLY A 179 9.45 -15.86 -16.78
N TYR A 180 9.93 -15.60 -15.56
CA TYR A 180 11.33 -15.79 -15.22
C TYR A 180 11.79 -17.24 -15.35
N ALA A 181 10.97 -18.21 -14.93
CA ALA A 181 11.32 -19.63 -15.05
C ALA A 181 11.62 -20.03 -16.50
N THR A 182 10.80 -19.56 -17.43
CA THR A 182 10.99 -19.84 -18.87
C THR A 182 12.23 -19.14 -19.41
N ASP A 183 12.45 -17.89 -19.06
CA ASP A 183 13.61 -17.12 -19.53
C ASP A 183 14.92 -17.67 -18.97
N LEU A 184 14.94 -18.07 -17.71
CA LEU A 184 16.11 -18.68 -17.09
C LEU A 184 16.48 -20.00 -17.79
N ARG A 185 15.49 -20.86 -18.04
CA ARG A 185 15.70 -22.12 -18.77
C ARG A 185 16.28 -21.88 -20.17
N SER A 186 15.69 -20.93 -20.88
CA SER A 186 16.11 -20.58 -22.24
C SER A 186 17.55 -20.06 -22.26
N LYS A 187 17.90 -19.18 -21.34
CA LYS A 187 19.23 -18.56 -21.28
C LYS A 187 20.33 -19.50 -20.77
N THR A 188 19.97 -20.54 -20.03
CA THR A 188 20.91 -21.46 -19.40
C THR A 188 20.85 -22.89 -19.92
N GLN A 189 20.12 -23.13 -21.02
CA GLN A 189 19.87 -24.46 -21.58
C GLN A 189 19.35 -25.46 -20.54
N GLY A 190 18.47 -24.99 -19.66
CA GLY A 190 17.85 -25.80 -18.61
C GLY A 190 18.73 -26.06 -17.39
N ARG A 191 19.89 -25.46 -17.30
CA ARG A 191 20.86 -25.70 -16.21
C ARG A 191 20.69 -24.77 -15.02
N GLY A 192 20.07 -23.60 -15.20
CA GLY A 192 19.85 -22.65 -14.13
C GLY A 192 18.68 -23.07 -13.24
N GLN A 193 18.83 -22.83 -11.94
CA GLN A 193 17.81 -23.03 -10.93
C GLN A 193 17.62 -21.76 -10.13
N TYR A 194 16.41 -21.50 -9.66
CA TYR A 194 16.15 -20.34 -8.80
C TYR A 194 15.11 -20.65 -7.73
N VAL A 195 15.19 -19.91 -6.64
CA VAL A 195 14.15 -19.81 -5.64
C VAL A 195 13.81 -18.35 -5.41
N MET A 196 12.58 -18.07 -5.07
CA MET A 196 12.05 -16.74 -4.86
C MET A 196 11.18 -16.73 -3.62
N GLU A 197 11.44 -15.77 -2.72
CA GLU A 197 10.67 -15.61 -1.50
C GLU A 197 10.33 -14.13 -1.26
N PRO A 198 9.19 -13.81 -0.63
CA PRO A 198 8.87 -12.44 -0.28
C PRO A 198 9.93 -11.85 0.66
N SER A 199 10.31 -10.59 0.42
CA SER A 199 11.28 -9.89 1.25
C SER A 199 10.65 -8.67 1.93
N HIS A 200 10.34 -7.64 1.18
CA HIS A 200 9.83 -6.37 1.71
C HIS A 200 9.03 -5.62 0.65
N TYR A 201 8.42 -4.51 1.06
CA TYR A 201 7.79 -3.54 0.15
C TYR A 201 8.67 -2.32 -0.02
N THR A 202 8.68 -1.75 -1.21
CA THR A 202 9.38 -0.50 -1.52
C THR A 202 8.53 0.39 -2.39
N GLU A 203 8.83 1.69 -2.38
CA GLU A 203 8.12 2.66 -3.20
C GLU A 203 8.33 2.37 -4.69
N VAL A 204 7.24 2.39 -5.45
CA VAL A 204 7.29 2.26 -6.91
C VAL A 204 7.91 3.53 -7.51
N PRO A 205 8.85 3.42 -8.47
CA PRO A 205 9.39 4.59 -9.16
C PRO A 205 8.26 5.46 -9.75
N LYS A 206 8.41 6.76 -9.68
CA LYS A 206 7.35 7.73 -10.04
C LYS A 206 6.78 7.49 -11.44
N SER A 207 7.62 7.25 -12.43
CA SER A 207 7.18 7.01 -13.81
C SER A 207 6.28 5.79 -13.95
N ILE A 208 6.60 4.71 -13.23
CA ILE A 208 5.82 3.47 -13.21
C ILE A 208 4.53 3.68 -12.40
N ALA A 209 4.61 4.37 -11.27
CA ALA A 209 3.47 4.69 -10.44
C ALA A 209 2.44 5.52 -11.22
N ASP A 210 2.86 6.54 -11.95
CA ASP A 210 1.99 7.38 -12.76
C ASP A 210 1.25 6.57 -13.84
N THR A 211 1.91 5.60 -14.44
CA THR A 211 1.30 4.68 -15.42
C THR A 211 0.23 3.82 -14.78
N ILE A 212 0.48 3.26 -13.60
CA ILE A 212 -0.47 2.42 -12.86
C ILE A 212 -1.70 3.23 -12.45
N ILE A 213 -1.49 4.42 -11.90
CA ILE A 213 -2.58 5.31 -11.46
C ILE A 213 -3.46 5.70 -12.66
N SER A 214 -2.85 6.08 -13.79
CA SER A 214 -3.57 6.48 -14.98
C SER A 214 -4.37 5.34 -15.60
N SER A 215 -3.84 4.11 -15.60
CA SER A 215 -4.54 2.95 -16.13
C SER A 215 -5.75 2.57 -15.28
N ARG A 216 -5.65 2.73 -13.97
CA ARG A 216 -6.75 2.42 -13.05
C ARG A 216 -7.85 3.47 -13.06
N ALA A 217 -7.51 4.73 -13.28
CA ALA A 217 -8.51 5.80 -13.44
C ALA A 217 -9.43 5.55 -14.65
N LYS A 218 -8.89 4.97 -15.73
CA LYS A 218 -9.65 4.65 -16.94
C LYS A 218 -10.61 3.46 -16.78
N THR A 219 -10.31 2.53 -15.88
CA THR A 219 -11.18 1.37 -15.61
C THR A 219 -12.29 1.65 -14.59
N GLY A 220 -12.25 2.76 -13.90
CA GLY A 220 -13.26 3.17 -12.94
C GLY A 220 -14.44 3.96 -13.55
N ASP A 221 -14.33 4.35 -14.81
CA ASP A 221 -15.34 5.12 -15.53
C ASP A 221 -16.22 4.23 -16.47
N GLU A 222 -16.06 2.91 -16.45
CA GLU A 222 -16.94 1.92 -17.09
C GLU A 222 -17.76 1.21 -15.99
#